data_a0efc17ed35bfa7262e5c4f673fd03f1
#
_entry.id   a0efc17ed35bfa7262e5c4f673fd03f1
#
_cell.length_a   1.000
_cell.length_b   1.000
_cell.length_c   1.000
_cell.angle_alpha   90.00
_cell.angle_beta   90.00
_cell.angle_gamma   90.00
#
_symmetry.space_group_name_H-M   'P 1'
#
loop_
_entity.id
_entity.type
_entity.pdbx_description
1 polymer ?
#
loop_
_entity_poly.entity_id
_entity_poly.type
_entity_poly.pdbx_seq_one_letter_code
_entity_poly.pdbx_strand_id
1 'polypeptide(L)'
;MKKHILCLGDSNTHGYCADPADCADHGIRFNEDERWTCRLQTALGSEYLVTEEGLSGRTTVFVDPIHESMDALSVAYALLKSHEVIDLLIIMLGTNDVKERFNANAACIGAGMERLILKA
;
A
#
# COMPACT_ATOMS: atom_id res chain seq x y z
N MET A 1 -21.69 -13.43 0.38
CA MET A 1 -20.81 -12.29 0.07
C MET A 1 -19.39 -12.60 0.47
N LYS A 2 -18.44 -12.28 -0.37
CA LYS A 2 -17.02 -12.52 -0.06
C LYS A 2 -16.53 -11.63 1.07
N LYS A 3 -15.61 -12.13 1.88
CA LYS A 3 -14.87 -11.29 2.83
C LYS A 3 -13.87 -10.42 2.08
N HIS A 4 -13.90 -9.13 2.34
CA HIS A 4 -13.08 -8.17 1.62
C HIS A 4 -11.84 -7.77 2.42
N ILE A 5 -10.68 -8.01 1.83
CA ILE A 5 -9.38 -7.63 2.39
C ILE A 5 -8.78 -6.56 1.48
N LEU A 6 -8.54 -5.37 2.03
CA LEU A 6 -7.90 -4.28 1.29
C LEU A 6 -6.46 -4.13 1.75
N CYS A 7 -5.54 -4.11 0.81
CA CYS A 7 -4.10 -3.98 1.05
C CYS A 7 -3.63 -2.59 0.64
N LEU A 8 -3.44 -1.73 1.63
CA LEU A 8 -2.96 -0.35 1.43
C LEU A 8 -1.45 -0.33 1.63
N GLY A 9 -0.72 0.06 0.61
CA GLY A 9 0.73 0.05 0.67
C GLY A 9 1.41 0.95 -0.35
N ASP A 10 2.71 0.77 -0.45
CA ASP A 10 3.61 1.52 -1.34
C ASP A 10 4.02 0.67 -2.55
N SER A 11 5.25 0.88 -3.04
CA SER A 11 5.79 0.12 -4.17
C SER A 11 5.86 -1.39 -3.91
N ASN A 12 6.06 -1.82 -2.66
CA ASN A 12 6.08 -3.24 -2.32
C ASN A 12 4.72 -3.89 -2.55
N THR A 13 3.64 -3.16 -2.31
CA THR A 13 2.27 -3.63 -2.57
C THR A 13 1.87 -3.44 -4.02
N HIS A 14 2.30 -2.34 -4.64
CA HIS A 14 2.10 -2.12 -6.08
C HIS A 14 2.78 -3.21 -6.91
N GLY A 15 3.91 -3.72 -6.42
CA GLY A 15 4.68 -4.76 -7.08
C GLY A 15 5.85 -4.22 -7.91
N TYR A 16 6.44 -3.09 -7.49
CA TYR A 16 7.61 -2.55 -8.16
C TYR A 16 8.76 -3.55 -8.17
N CYS A 17 9.33 -3.79 -9.35
CA CYS A 17 10.46 -4.67 -9.56
C CYS A 17 11.68 -3.83 -9.94
N ALA A 18 12.67 -3.77 -9.05
CA ALA A 18 13.86 -2.94 -9.26
C ALA A 18 14.77 -3.48 -10.36
N ASP A 19 14.87 -4.80 -10.48
CA ASP A 19 15.65 -5.46 -11.53
C ASP A 19 14.70 -6.24 -12.44
N PRO A 20 14.55 -5.83 -13.73
CA PRO A 20 13.66 -6.55 -14.66
C PRO A 20 13.96 -8.04 -14.82
N ALA A 21 15.20 -8.48 -14.51
CA ALA A 21 15.55 -9.89 -14.56
C ALA A 21 14.82 -10.73 -13.49
N ASP A 22 14.36 -10.09 -12.40
CA ASP A 22 13.65 -10.76 -11.31
C ASP A 22 12.14 -10.90 -11.58
N CYS A 23 11.66 -10.26 -12.64
CA CYS A 23 10.25 -10.22 -13.00
C CYS A 23 9.99 -11.10 -14.22
N ALA A 24 8.95 -11.93 -14.18
CA ALA A 24 8.64 -12.85 -15.28
C ALA A 24 8.41 -12.13 -16.61
N ASP A 25 7.83 -10.92 -16.57
CA ASP A 25 7.56 -10.12 -17.76
C ASP A 25 8.73 -9.21 -18.15
N HIS A 26 9.85 -9.27 -17.44
CA HIS A 26 11.02 -8.41 -17.65
C HIS A 26 10.68 -6.92 -17.66
N GLY A 27 9.69 -6.54 -16.83
CA GLY A 27 9.23 -5.16 -16.69
C GLY A 27 9.58 -4.56 -15.34
N ILE A 28 8.94 -3.45 -15.01
CA ILE A 28 9.17 -2.73 -13.75
C ILE A 28 8.11 -3.06 -12.70
N ARG A 29 7.15 -3.91 -13.02
CA ARG A 29 6.10 -4.33 -12.11
C ARG A 29 5.91 -5.85 -12.18
N PHE A 30 5.89 -6.49 -11.02
CA PHE A 30 5.53 -7.91 -10.94
C PHE A 30 4.10 -8.12 -11.45
N ASN A 31 3.87 -9.22 -12.16
CA ASN A 31 2.56 -9.52 -12.72
C ASN A 31 1.58 -10.09 -11.67
N GLU A 32 0.38 -10.41 -12.13
CA GLU A 32 -0.71 -10.92 -11.30
C GLU A 32 -0.45 -12.29 -10.65
N ASP A 33 0.58 -12.99 -11.07
CA ASP A 33 0.98 -14.27 -10.47
C ASP A 33 2.10 -14.09 -9.45
N GLU A 34 2.76 -12.95 -9.46
CA GLU A 34 3.96 -12.69 -8.66
C GLU A 34 3.72 -11.76 -7.47
N ARG A 35 2.83 -10.77 -7.60
CA ARG A 35 2.57 -9.81 -6.52
C ARG A 35 2.06 -10.53 -5.27
N TRP A 36 2.54 -10.10 -4.10
CA TRP A 36 2.16 -10.77 -2.84
C TRP A 36 0.66 -10.74 -2.59
N THR A 37 -0.02 -9.66 -2.99
CA THR A 37 -1.46 -9.51 -2.85
C THR A 37 -2.22 -10.53 -3.70
N CYS A 38 -1.74 -10.79 -4.91
CA CYS A 38 -2.32 -11.78 -5.80
C CYS A 38 -2.07 -13.20 -5.30
N ARG A 39 -0.90 -13.44 -4.72
CA ARG A 39 -0.60 -14.73 -4.09
C ARG A 39 -1.45 -14.97 -2.86
N LEU A 40 -1.72 -13.91 -2.10
CA LEU A 40 -2.66 -13.97 -0.97
C LEU A 40 -4.07 -14.33 -1.45
N GLN A 41 -4.54 -13.71 -2.52
CA GLN A 41 -5.84 -14.04 -3.12
C GLN A 41 -5.92 -15.51 -3.52
N THR A 42 -4.89 -16.02 -4.17
CA THR A 42 -4.83 -17.43 -4.57
C THR A 42 -4.87 -18.36 -3.37
N ALA A 43 -4.12 -18.05 -2.32
CA ALA A 43 -4.05 -18.86 -1.11
C ALA A 43 -5.37 -18.88 -0.33
N LEU A 44 -6.09 -17.75 -0.30
CA LEU A 44 -7.35 -17.62 0.43
C LEU A 44 -8.55 -18.23 -0.31
N GLY A 45 -8.50 -18.24 -1.63
CA GLY A 45 -9.58 -18.83 -2.44
C GLY A 45 -10.74 -17.90 -2.73
N SER A 46 -11.81 -18.47 -3.27
CA SER A 46 -12.92 -17.72 -3.86
C SER A 46 -13.88 -17.06 -2.85
N GLU A 47 -13.76 -17.38 -1.57
CA GLU A 47 -14.59 -16.77 -0.53
C GLU A 47 -14.06 -15.41 -0.07
N TYR A 48 -12.89 -15.04 -0.53
CA TYR A 48 -12.22 -13.79 -0.20
C TYR A 48 -11.99 -12.96 -1.45
N LEU A 49 -12.09 -11.64 -1.28
CA LEU A 49 -11.71 -10.67 -2.31
C LEU A 49 -10.56 -9.85 -1.75
N VAL A 50 -9.39 -9.94 -2.39
CA VAL A 50 -8.21 -9.14 -2.03
C VAL A 50 -8.08 -7.98 -3.02
N THR A 51 -8.13 -6.76 -2.50
CA THR A 51 -8.00 -5.54 -3.32
C THR A 51 -6.65 -4.90 -3.06
N GLU A 52 -5.98 -4.55 -4.15
CA GLU A 52 -4.67 -3.90 -4.13
C GLU A 52 -4.82 -2.38 -4.20
N GLU A 53 -4.28 -1.68 -3.21
CA GLU A 53 -4.16 -0.22 -3.21
C GLU A 53 -2.71 0.15 -2.92
N GLY A 54 -1.82 -0.25 -3.82
CA GLY A 54 -0.40 0.06 -3.75
C GLY A 54 -0.03 1.21 -4.68
N LEU A 55 0.75 2.14 -4.17
CA LEU A 55 1.26 3.27 -4.94
C LEU A 55 2.73 3.49 -4.63
N SER A 56 3.57 3.42 -5.65
CA SER A 56 5.02 3.65 -5.49
C SER A 56 5.26 5.05 -4.92
N GLY A 57 6.03 5.12 -3.86
CA GLY A 57 6.34 6.38 -3.19
C GLY A 57 5.37 6.78 -2.08
N ARG A 58 4.30 6.03 -1.86
CA ARG A 58 3.31 6.37 -0.82
C ARG A 58 3.93 6.37 0.57
N THR A 59 3.60 7.43 1.33
CA THR A 59 3.97 7.59 2.74
C THR A 59 2.76 7.34 3.64
N THR A 60 2.98 7.31 4.95
CA THR A 60 1.88 7.30 5.93
C THR A 60 1.16 8.65 5.95
N VAL A 61 1.84 9.70 6.40
CA VAL A 61 1.25 11.04 6.60
C VAL A 61 2.08 12.18 6.01
N PHE A 62 3.28 11.90 5.49
CA PHE A 62 4.21 12.93 5.04
C PHE A 62 3.87 13.37 3.63
N VAL A 63 3.58 14.66 3.47
CA VAL A 63 3.28 15.25 2.16
C VAL A 63 4.56 15.36 1.35
N ASP A 64 4.57 14.73 0.18
CA ASP A 64 5.73 14.76 -0.72
C ASP A 64 5.70 16.08 -1.51
N PRO A 65 6.76 16.90 -1.41
CA PRO A 65 6.80 18.17 -2.13
C PRO A 65 7.03 18.02 -3.64
N ILE A 66 7.36 16.81 -4.10
CA ILE A 66 7.69 16.55 -5.51
C ILE A 66 6.54 15.86 -6.24
N HIS A 67 5.80 14.99 -5.54
CA HIS A 67 4.72 14.19 -6.14
C HIS A 67 3.40 14.41 -5.41
N GLU A 68 2.30 14.39 -6.16
CA GLU A 68 0.96 14.62 -5.63
C GLU A 68 0.39 13.40 -4.92
N SER A 69 -0.38 13.65 -3.87
CA SER A 69 -1.24 12.66 -3.21
C SER A 69 -0.50 11.41 -2.72
N MET A 70 0.76 11.56 -2.32
CA MET A 70 1.57 10.42 -1.87
C MET A 70 1.28 10.01 -0.43
N ASP A 71 0.78 10.90 0.42
CA ASP A 71 0.46 10.55 1.79
C ASP A 71 -0.88 9.80 1.87
N ALA A 72 -0.85 8.63 2.50
CA ALA A 72 -2.04 7.81 2.66
C ALA A 72 -3.14 8.52 3.46
N LEU A 73 -2.75 9.36 4.44
CA LEU A 73 -3.70 10.04 5.30
C LEU A 73 -4.70 10.90 4.52
N SER A 74 -4.23 11.66 3.52
CA SER A 74 -5.09 12.57 2.76
C SER A 74 -6.07 11.84 1.84
N VAL A 75 -5.75 10.62 1.40
CA VAL A 75 -6.59 9.86 0.49
C VAL A 75 -7.38 8.74 1.18
N ALA A 76 -7.09 8.47 2.45
CA ALA A 76 -7.67 7.33 3.18
C ALA A 76 -9.19 7.34 3.19
N TYR A 77 -9.81 8.48 3.48
CA TYR A 77 -11.26 8.57 3.54
C TYR A 77 -11.93 8.17 2.22
N ALA A 78 -11.53 8.81 1.14
CA ALA A 78 -12.13 8.56 -0.17
C ALA A 78 -11.84 7.14 -0.66
N LEU A 79 -10.61 6.68 -0.45
CA LEU A 79 -10.17 5.37 -0.88
C LEU A 79 -10.93 4.25 -0.15
N LEU A 80 -11.02 4.33 1.17
CA LEU A 80 -11.70 3.31 1.96
C LEU A 80 -13.22 3.38 1.79
N LYS A 81 -13.77 4.58 1.75
CA LYS A 81 -15.22 4.80 1.60
C LYS A 81 -15.72 4.28 0.26
N SER A 82 -14.93 4.37 -0.80
CA SER A 82 -15.32 3.90 -2.13
C SER A 82 -15.55 2.38 -2.21
N HIS A 83 -14.99 1.63 -1.28
CA HIS A 83 -15.17 0.18 -1.21
C HIS A 83 -16.36 -0.25 -0.33
N GLU A 84 -16.98 0.68 0.38
CA GLU A 84 -18.12 0.48 1.29
C GLU A 84 -17.80 -0.47 2.45
N VAL A 85 -17.67 -1.78 2.19
CA VAL A 85 -17.42 -2.76 3.22
C VAL A 85 -16.02 -3.36 3.09
N ILE A 86 -15.21 -3.20 4.13
CA ILE A 86 -13.89 -3.79 4.22
C ILE A 86 -13.84 -4.59 5.52
N ASP A 87 -13.63 -5.90 5.42
CA ASP A 87 -13.56 -6.77 6.59
C ASP A 87 -12.19 -6.73 7.26
N LEU A 88 -11.14 -6.55 6.48
CA LEU A 88 -9.76 -6.45 6.98
C LEU A 88 -8.97 -5.44 6.14
N LEU A 89 -8.35 -4.49 6.82
CA LEU A 89 -7.43 -3.54 6.20
C LEU A 89 -5.99 -3.91 6.60
N ILE A 90 -5.16 -4.19 5.61
CA ILE A 90 -3.73 -4.43 5.81
C ILE A 90 -2.99 -3.19 5.34
N ILE A 91 -2.21 -2.57 6.24
CA ILE A 91 -1.39 -1.39 5.93
C ILE A 91 0.08 -1.80 5.95
N MET A 92 0.75 -1.64 4.82
CA MET A 92 2.18 -1.90 4.68
C MET A 92 2.84 -0.63 4.14
N LEU A 93 3.23 0.26 5.05
CA LEU A 93 3.82 1.57 4.74
C LEU A 93 4.97 1.87 5.70
N GLY A 94 5.77 2.87 5.38
CA GLY A 94 6.88 3.33 6.22
C GLY A 94 8.20 3.43 5.47
N THR A 95 8.39 2.62 4.43
CA THR A 95 9.63 2.61 3.65
C THR A 95 9.94 3.99 3.06
N ASN A 96 8.93 4.68 2.55
CA ASN A 96 9.11 6.00 1.93
C ASN A 96 9.20 7.12 2.96
N ASP A 97 8.70 6.90 4.16
CA ASP A 97 8.74 7.88 5.26
C ASP A 97 10.18 8.18 5.69
N VAL A 98 11.12 7.28 5.43
CA VAL A 98 12.54 7.44 5.79
C VAL A 98 13.34 8.27 4.78
N LYS A 99 12.74 8.72 3.71
CA LYS A 99 13.43 9.57 2.71
C LYS A 99 13.90 10.87 3.35
N GLU A 100 15.09 11.33 2.95
CA GLU A 100 15.72 12.54 3.50
C GLU A 100 14.83 13.76 3.42
N ARG A 101 14.06 13.90 2.33
CA ARG A 101 13.19 15.06 2.12
C ARG A 101 12.10 15.23 3.18
N PHE A 102 11.79 14.19 3.94
CA PHE A 102 10.81 14.26 5.03
C PHE A 102 11.47 14.55 6.38
N ASN A 103 12.77 14.31 6.49
CA ASN A 103 13.55 14.57 7.70
C ASN A 103 12.85 14.05 8.96
N ALA A 104 12.27 12.86 8.89
CA ALA A 104 11.52 12.27 9.98
C ALA A 104 12.35 11.22 10.73
N ASN A 105 12.20 11.20 12.06
CA ASN A 105 12.79 10.16 12.89
C ASN A 105 11.79 9.00 13.10
N ALA A 106 12.25 7.92 13.75
CA ALA A 106 11.43 6.74 13.97
C ALA A 106 10.16 7.06 14.77
N ALA A 107 10.26 7.95 15.77
CA ALA A 107 9.11 8.32 16.58
C ALA A 107 8.03 9.04 15.75
N CYS A 108 8.45 9.94 14.86
CA CYS A 108 7.54 10.65 13.96
C CYS A 108 6.88 9.69 12.96
N ILE A 109 7.62 8.73 12.44
CA ILE A 109 7.09 7.73 11.51
C ILE A 109 6.07 6.84 12.22
N GLY A 110 6.37 6.39 13.43
CA GLY A 110 5.45 5.60 14.24
C GLY A 110 4.17 6.36 14.60
N ALA A 111 4.30 7.62 14.98
CA ALA A 111 3.15 8.49 15.27
C ALA A 111 2.29 8.72 14.02
N GLY A 112 2.92 8.84 12.86
CA GLY A 112 2.21 8.98 11.58
C GLY A 112 1.40 7.73 11.24
N MET A 113 1.97 6.56 11.44
CA MET A 113 1.25 5.30 11.24
C MET A 113 0.06 5.19 12.20
N GLU A 114 0.25 5.55 13.47
CA GLU A 114 -0.83 5.55 14.45
C GLU A 114 -1.96 6.49 14.04
N ARG A 115 -1.63 7.69 13.57
CA ARG A 115 -2.62 8.64 13.08
C ARG A 115 -3.40 8.10 11.88
N LEU A 116 -2.71 7.41 10.96
CA LEU A 116 -3.35 6.79 9.80
C LEU A 116 -4.32 5.70 10.23
N ILE A 117 -3.92 4.85 11.15
CA ILE A 117 -4.77 3.77 11.68
C ILE A 117 -6.03 4.35 12.33
N LEU A 118 -5.90 5.42 13.11
CA LEU A 118 -7.03 6.07 13.77
C LEU A 118 -7.98 6.74 12.77
N LYS A 119 -7.46 7.21 11.63
CA LYS A 119 -8.26 7.77 10.55
C LYS A 119 -9.08 6.69 9.82
N ALA A 120 -8.47 5.55 9.65
CA ALA A 120 -9.12 4.42 8.98
C ALA A 120 -10.17 3.76 9.89
#